data_fab84e4950a31d7e48a35b15706180bc
#
_entry.id   fab84e4950a31d7e48a35b15706180bc
#
_cell.length_a   1.000
_cell.length_b   1.000
_cell.length_c   1.000
_cell.angle_alpha   90.00
_cell.angle_beta   90.00
_cell.angle_gamma   90.00
#
_symmetry.space_group_name_H-M   'P 1'
#
loop_
_entity.id
_entity.type
_entity.pdbx_description
1 polymer ?
#
loop_
_entity_poly.entity_id
_entity_poly.type
_entity_poly.pdbx_seq_one_letter_code
_entity_poly.pdbx_strand_id
1 'polypeptide(L)'
;MEHSQATDKPESLSRRKLLAATGVGLAALPLVNSTVFAATDDAKGTKAAAAAKPKKTAYGASTNEGKINVVSLSRLEEDARKIIPEAGYAFVSGAAGDEWTLRENRRAFDDYRIAAKRLVGLAAADIDLSTKLLNLDLPYPIMVAPMGVHGMVHEGLEKETAKGAGLANTLYCSSGASHASLEEIAQSTSGPKWFQLYYNNDEEVTRSLLTRAKNAGFSAIILTADALGPGQPDNFIALGRPFRADLPFGNHDPKRGGSGDFFNQKTSLTPEHIKFIKEFTGLPVIVKGLLRADDADRFVTAGADAIQVSNHGGRQIDGVPASITALPAIAKAVNKRVPIILDGGVRRGIDIVRAIAMGANAVAVGRPMLYGLAMGGAEGVQSVIEWLANDLKTAMLLSGAAKLSDLDASFIDIVGENAAFNVNRG
;
A
#
# COMPACT_ATOMS: atom_id res chain seq x y z
N MET A 1 75.95 1.45 -6.81
CA MET A 1 75.94 1.80 -5.37
C MET A 1 74.45 1.66 -4.95
N GLU A 2 74.26 0.59 -4.25
CA GLU A 2 72.94 0.18 -3.69
C GLU A 2 72.58 1.09 -2.53
N HIS A 3 71.28 1.43 -2.42
CA HIS A 3 70.65 1.64 -1.12
C HIS A 3 69.22 1.11 -1.15
N SER A 4 69.10 -0.03 -0.52
CA SER A 4 67.88 -0.68 -0.05
C SER A 4 67.20 0.20 1.00
N GLN A 5 65.89 0.43 0.89
CA GLN A 5 65.07 0.82 2.04
C GLN A 5 63.86 -0.15 2.13
N ALA A 6 63.84 -0.88 3.21
CA ALA A 6 62.80 -1.76 3.66
C ALA A 6 61.57 -0.94 4.10
N THR A 7 60.40 -1.30 3.64
CA THR A 7 59.11 -0.78 4.12
C THR A 7 58.51 -1.77 5.09
N ASP A 8 58.42 -1.34 6.35
CA ASP A 8 57.67 -1.99 7.43
C ASP A 8 56.15 -1.99 7.17
N LYS A 9 55.53 -3.16 7.27
CA LYS A 9 54.07 -3.30 7.29
C LYS A 9 53.61 -3.35 8.73
N PRO A 10 52.56 -2.60 9.11
CA PRO A 10 51.99 -2.75 10.44
C PRO A 10 51.12 -3.99 10.54
N GLU A 11 51.35 -4.79 11.57
CA GLU A 11 50.60 -5.98 11.96
C GLU A 11 49.16 -5.66 12.36
N SER A 12 48.22 -6.47 11.87
CA SER A 12 46.77 -6.42 12.21
C SER A 12 46.55 -6.97 13.62
N LEU A 13 46.15 -6.12 14.55
CA LEU A 13 45.67 -6.53 15.88
C LEU A 13 44.33 -7.24 15.82
N SER A 14 44.30 -8.49 16.23
CA SER A 14 43.16 -9.39 16.32
C SER A 14 42.10 -8.88 17.31
N ARG A 15 40.82 -8.87 16.87
CA ARG A 15 39.59 -8.49 17.61
C ARG A 15 39.25 -9.33 18.84
N ARG A 16 40.15 -10.19 19.35
CA ARG A 16 39.89 -11.13 20.44
C ARG A 16 40.40 -10.72 21.84
N LYS A 17 40.93 -9.52 22.05
CA LYS A 17 41.50 -9.10 23.34
C LYS A 17 40.87 -7.85 23.96
N LEU A 18 39.59 -7.53 23.67
CA LEU A 18 38.93 -6.36 24.30
C LEU A 18 37.63 -6.76 25.07
N LEU A 19 37.59 -7.92 25.71
CA LEU A 19 36.51 -8.35 26.56
C LEU A 19 37.02 -8.95 27.88
N ALA A 20 37.76 -8.15 28.66
CA ALA A 20 38.01 -8.45 30.06
C ALA A 20 38.48 -7.18 30.76
N ALA A 21 37.56 -6.39 31.25
CA ALA A 21 37.66 -5.52 32.44
C ALA A 21 36.63 -4.39 32.38
N THR A 22 35.46 -4.59 32.96
CA THR A 22 34.77 -3.61 33.82
C THR A 22 33.50 -4.26 34.34
N GLY A 23 33.59 -4.86 35.50
CA GLY A 23 32.43 -5.17 36.31
C GLY A 23 32.11 -3.97 37.21
N VAL A 24 30.90 -3.40 37.06
CA VAL A 24 30.29 -2.58 38.10
C VAL A 24 28.74 -2.69 37.96
N GLY A 25 28.09 -3.28 38.96
CA GLY A 25 26.85 -2.84 39.57
C GLY A 25 25.56 -2.78 38.70
N LEU A 26 24.75 -3.86 38.71
CA LEU A 26 23.33 -3.77 38.45
C LEU A 26 22.62 -3.17 39.67
N ALA A 27 22.06 -1.94 39.50
CA ALA A 27 21.03 -1.42 40.38
C ALA A 27 19.66 -1.76 39.74
N ALA A 28 18.85 -2.54 40.48
CA ALA A 28 17.50 -2.90 40.09
C ALA A 28 16.57 -1.70 40.16
N LEU A 29 15.84 -1.41 39.07
CA LEU A 29 14.69 -0.50 39.03
C LEU A 29 13.39 -1.32 39.16
N PRO A 30 12.37 -0.83 39.89
CA PRO A 30 11.17 -1.58 40.20
C PRO A 30 10.22 -1.69 38.99
N LEU A 31 9.67 -2.90 38.84
CA LEU A 31 8.54 -3.20 37.94
C LEU A 31 7.31 -2.40 38.37
N VAL A 32 6.81 -1.56 37.49
CA VAL A 32 5.50 -0.93 37.64
C VAL A 32 4.43 -1.94 37.25
N ASN A 33 3.63 -2.35 38.22
CA ASN A 33 2.45 -3.19 38.04
C ASN A 33 1.40 -2.47 37.20
N SER A 34 1.09 -3.03 36.04
CA SER A 34 -0.10 -2.67 35.25
C SER A 34 -1.31 -3.34 35.89
N THR A 35 -2.18 -2.57 36.51
CA THR A 35 -3.49 -3.01 37.01
C THR A 35 -4.38 -3.42 35.84
N VAL A 36 -4.68 -4.72 35.79
CA VAL A 36 -5.70 -5.33 34.93
C VAL A 36 -7.07 -4.94 35.49
N PHE A 37 -7.88 -4.22 34.73
CA PHE A 37 -9.32 -4.10 35.03
C PHE A 37 -10.00 -5.40 34.62
N ALA A 38 -10.49 -6.12 35.61
CA ALA A 38 -11.40 -7.24 35.41
C ALA A 38 -12.79 -6.70 35.07
N ALA A 39 -13.28 -7.02 33.87
CA ALA A 39 -14.69 -6.88 33.53
C ALA A 39 -15.43 -8.14 33.94
N THR A 40 -16.50 -7.97 34.69
CA THR A 40 -17.39 -9.01 35.19
C THR A 40 -18.18 -9.65 34.03
N ASP A 41 -18.16 -10.98 33.96
CA ASP A 41 -19.05 -11.83 33.17
C ASP A 41 -20.51 -11.66 33.61
N ASP A 42 -21.38 -11.34 32.65
CA ASP A 42 -22.76 -11.81 32.63
C ASP A 42 -23.36 -11.55 31.23
N ALA A 43 -23.31 -12.54 30.34
CA ALA A 43 -24.27 -12.69 29.25
C ALA A 43 -24.31 -14.14 28.76
N LYS A 44 -25.44 -14.77 28.96
CA LYS A 44 -25.78 -16.11 28.51
C LYS A 44 -25.63 -16.27 27.00
N GLY A 45 -24.88 -17.31 26.62
CA GLY A 45 -24.52 -17.60 25.25
C GLY A 45 -25.69 -18.02 24.37
N THR A 46 -25.69 -17.45 23.18
CA THR A 46 -26.17 -18.11 21.97
C THR A 46 -24.94 -18.65 21.25
N LYS A 47 -24.80 -19.97 21.17
CA LYS A 47 -23.77 -20.63 20.34
C LYS A 47 -24.03 -20.25 18.88
N ALA A 48 -23.28 -19.29 18.36
CA ALA A 48 -23.14 -19.12 16.94
C ALA A 48 -22.46 -20.39 16.39
N ALA A 49 -23.09 -21.04 15.42
CA ALA A 49 -22.51 -22.19 14.74
C ALA A 49 -21.15 -21.75 14.15
N ALA A 50 -20.07 -22.39 14.60
CA ALA A 50 -18.74 -22.16 14.06
C ALA A 50 -18.81 -22.45 12.54
N ALA A 51 -18.57 -21.42 11.73
CA ALA A 51 -18.43 -21.58 10.29
C ALA A 51 -17.34 -22.62 10.02
N ALA A 52 -17.65 -23.64 9.24
CA ALA A 52 -16.72 -24.70 8.91
C ALA A 52 -15.48 -24.08 8.25
N LYS A 53 -14.30 -24.38 8.76
CA LYS A 53 -13.02 -23.93 8.15
C LYS A 53 -13.04 -24.33 6.68
N PRO A 54 -12.67 -23.41 5.75
CA PRO A 54 -12.62 -23.72 4.34
C PRO A 54 -11.67 -24.91 4.12
N LYS A 55 -12.10 -25.89 3.31
CA LYS A 55 -11.27 -27.03 2.94
C LYS A 55 -10.08 -26.50 2.16
N LYS A 56 -8.85 -26.91 2.53
CA LYS A 56 -7.65 -26.61 1.74
C LYS A 56 -7.87 -27.07 0.30
N THR A 57 -7.74 -26.14 -0.65
CA THR A 57 -7.80 -26.46 -2.08
C THR A 57 -6.54 -27.18 -2.52
N ALA A 58 -6.57 -27.81 -3.71
CA ALA A 58 -5.37 -28.41 -4.31
C ALA A 58 -4.25 -27.38 -4.54
N TYR A 59 -4.59 -26.10 -4.73
CA TYR A 59 -3.63 -25.01 -4.89
C TYR A 59 -2.86 -24.68 -3.59
N GLY A 60 -3.47 -24.87 -2.43
CA GLY A 60 -2.83 -24.70 -1.12
C GLY A 60 -2.67 -23.25 -0.66
N ALA A 61 -3.50 -22.32 -1.14
CA ALA A 61 -3.52 -20.97 -0.59
C ALA A 61 -3.84 -20.99 0.91
N SER A 62 -3.38 -19.97 1.63
CA SER A 62 -3.54 -19.87 3.08
C SER A 62 -5.02 -19.85 3.50
N THR A 63 -5.28 -20.39 4.68
CA THR A 63 -6.55 -20.28 5.40
C THR A 63 -6.34 -19.75 6.82
N ASN A 64 -5.19 -19.11 7.07
CA ASN A 64 -4.84 -18.58 8.38
C ASN A 64 -5.78 -17.44 8.76
N GLU A 65 -6.18 -17.41 10.02
CA GLU A 65 -7.04 -16.37 10.60
C GLU A 65 -6.43 -15.89 11.92
N GLY A 66 -6.69 -14.64 12.27
CA GLY A 66 -6.32 -14.05 13.54
C GLY A 66 -5.30 -12.91 13.44
N LYS A 67 -5.20 -12.13 14.50
CA LYS A 67 -4.21 -11.04 14.61
C LYS A 67 -2.79 -11.57 14.53
N ILE A 68 -1.94 -10.80 13.87
CA ILE A 68 -0.52 -11.12 13.72
C ILE A 68 0.34 -10.03 14.38
N ASN A 69 1.51 -10.44 14.88
CA ASN A 69 2.50 -9.50 15.39
C ASN A 69 3.39 -9.02 14.25
N VAL A 70 3.21 -7.77 13.84
CA VAL A 70 4.01 -7.14 12.78
C VAL A 70 5.20 -6.42 13.41
N VAL A 71 6.40 -6.93 13.21
CA VAL A 71 7.66 -6.28 13.64
C VAL A 71 8.16 -5.32 12.58
N SER A 72 8.11 -5.73 11.31
CA SER A 72 8.39 -4.92 10.14
C SER A 72 7.75 -5.54 8.90
N LEU A 73 7.46 -4.73 7.87
CA LEU A 73 6.86 -5.25 6.65
C LEU A 73 7.83 -6.11 5.82
N SER A 74 9.14 -5.89 5.93
CA SER A 74 10.13 -6.76 5.29
C SER A 74 10.15 -8.15 5.93
N ARG A 75 10.08 -8.22 7.27
CA ARG A 75 9.98 -9.50 7.98
C ARG A 75 8.66 -10.21 7.69
N LEU A 76 7.57 -9.46 7.62
CA LEU A 76 6.26 -10.01 7.23
C LEU A 76 6.30 -10.66 5.85
N GLU A 77 7.00 -10.04 4.88
CA GLU A 77 7.20 -10.60 3.54
C GLU A 77 7.97 -11.92 3.60
N GLU A 78 9.07 -11.98 4.36
CA GLU A 78 9.88 -13.20 4.54
C GLU A 78 9.05 -14.34 5.16
N ASP A 79 8.19 -14.03 6.12
CA ASP A 79 7.33 -15.02 6.78
C ASP A 79 6.16 -15.45 5.88
N ALA A 80 5.54 -14.52 5.18
CA ALA A 80 4.48 -14.80 4.21
C ALA A 80 4.97 -15.66 3.03
N ARG A 81 6.21 -15.48 2.59
CA ARG A 81 6.84 -16.30 1.55
C ARG A 81 6.84 -17.79 1.89
N LYS A 82 6.93 -18.15 3.17
CA LYS A 82 6.98 -19.55 3.63
C LYS A 82 5.63 -20.27 3.51
N ILE A 83 4.53 -19.52 3.40
CA ILE A 83 3.16 -20.04 3.40
C ILE A 83 2.39 -19.75 2.11
N ILE A 84 2.74 -18.70 1.37
CA ILE A 84 2.13 -18.43 0.06
C ILE A 84 2.68 -19.46 -0.94
N PRO A 85 1.81 -20.14 -1.73
CA PRO A 85 2.26 -21.01 -2.80
C PRO A 85 3.23 -20.31 -3.76
N GLU A 86 4.18 -21.04 -4.31
CA GLU A 86 5.25 -20.48 -5.17
C GLU A 86 4.70 -19.60 -6.29
N ALA A 87 3.68 -20.06 -7.00
CA ALA A 87 3.02 -19.27 -8.05
C ALA A 87 2.39 -17.97 -7.53
N GLY A 88 1.74 -18.03 -6.37
CA GLY A 88 1.15 -16.86 -5.70
C GLY A 88 2.23 -15.87 -5.28
N TYR A 89 3.31 -16.35 -4.70
CA TYR A 89 4.42 -15.50 -4.30
C TYR A 89 5.11 -14.87 -5.52
N ALA A 90 5.42 -15.65 -6.57
CA ALA A 90 6.01 -15.13 -7.81
C ALA A 90 5.13 -14.05 -8.46
N PHE A 91 3.80 -14.23 -8.43
CA PHE A 91 2.86 -13.23 -8.94
C PHE A 91 2.85 -11.95 -8.08
N VAL A 92 2.76 -12.07 -6.75
CA VAL A 92 2.57 -10.94 -5.84
C VAL A 92 3.86 -10.16 -5.63
N SER A 93 4.97 -10.84 -5.33
CA SER A 93 6.24 -10.19 -5.00
C SER A 93 6.94 -9.59 -6.21
N GLY A 94 6.80 -10.21 -7.38
CA GLY A 94 7.52 -9.84 -8.60
C GLY A 94 7.03 -8.55 -9.27
N ALA A 95 7.81 -8.09 -10.24
CA ALA A 95 7.54 -6.94 -11.09
C ALA A 95 7.95 -7.22 -12.54
N ALA A 96 7.75 -6.24 -13.43
CA ALA A 96 8.09 -6.36 -14.84
C ALA A 96 9.62 -6.31 -15.06
N GLY A 97 10.07 -6.97 -16.13
CA GLY A 97 11.46 -6.94 -16.60
C GLY A 97 12.46 -7.33 -15.53
N ASP A 98 13.54 -6.58 -15.43
CA ASP A 98 14.61 -6.80 -14.44
C ASP A 98 14.25 -6.35 -13.02
N GLU A 99 12.99 -5.96 -12.78
CA GLU A 99 12.50 -5.46 -11.48
C GLU A 99 13.24 -4.20 -10.96
N TRP A 100 13.84 -3.42 -11.87
CA TRP A 100 14.55 -2.19 -11.48
C TRP A 100 13.59 -1.21 -10.81
N THR A 101 12.41 -0.96 -11.41
CA THR A 101 11.39 -0.06 -10.85
C THR A 101 10.88 -0.53 -9.49
N LEU A 102 10.74 -1.85 -9.28
CA LEU A 102 10.37 -2.41 -7.99
C LEU A 102 11.39 -2.03 -6.90
N ARG A 103 12.69 -2.21 -7.18
CA ARG A 103 13.76 -1.86 -6.25
C ARG A 103 13.85 -0.35 -6.06
N GLU A 104 13.71 0.41 -7.14
CA GLU A 104 13.76 1.88 -7.12
C GLU A 104 12.61 2.48 -6.32
N ASN A 105 11.42 1.92 -6.37
CA ASN A 105 10.28 2.32 -5.52
C ASN A 105 10.61 2.27 -4.02
N ARG A 106 11.55 1.43 -3.59
CA ARG A 106 12.01 1.40 -2.20
C ARG A 106 13.17 2.35 -1.96
N ARG A 107 14.19 2.26 -2.85
CA ARG A 107 15.44 3.03 -2.74
C ARG A 107 15.17 4.54 -2.76
N ALA A 108 14.27 4.98 -3.65
CA ALA A 108 14.05 6.41 -3.86
C ALA A 108 13.53 7.15 -2.62
N PHE A 109 12.89 6.48 -1.67
CA PHE A 109 12.54 7.11 -0.39
C PHE A 109 13.78 7.58 0.38
N ASP A 110 14.94 6.95 0.23
CA ASP A 110 16.16 7.31 0.94
C ASP A 110 16.75 8.64 0.46
N ASP A 111 16.34 9.12 -0.71
CA ASP A 111 16.71 10.43 -1.24
C ASP A 111 16.00 11.59 -0.51
N TYR A 112 14.92 11.30 0.22
CA TYR A 112 14.09 12.26 0.96
C TYR A 112 14.33 12.11 2.46
N ARG A 113 15.34 12.79 3.01
CA ARG A 113 15.70 12.73 4.43
C ARG A 113 14.79 13.63 5.26
N ILE A 114 14.53 13.24 6.52
CA ILE A 114 13.69 14.04 7.40
C ILE A 114 14.51 15.13 8.11
N ALA A 115 14.16 16.38 7.87
CA ALA A 115 14.64 17.56 8.59
C ALA A 115 13.73 17.81 9.81
N ALA A 116 13.92 17.01 10.85
CA ALA A 116 13.01 17.01 11.99
C ALA A 116 13.14 18.27 12.87
N LYS A 117 12.01 18.87 13.23
CA LYS A 117 11.93 19.98 14.20
C LYS A 117 12.14 19.46 15.62
N ARG A 118 12.78 20.27 16.48
CA ARG A 118 13.10 19.89 17.87
C ARG A 118 12.55 20.93 18.86
N LEU A 119 12.33 20.48 20.10
CA LEU A 119 11.83 21.32 21.21
C LEU A 119 10.49 22.02 20.88
N VAL A 120 9.63 21.33 20.12
CA VAL A 120 8.33 21.85 19.70
C VAL A 120 7.20 21.60 20.71
N GLY A 121 7.51 20.96 21.85
CA GLY A 121 6.54 20.79 22.96
C GLY A 121 5.45 19.76 22.69
N LEU A 122 5.64 18.81 21.74
CA LEU A 122 4.65 17.78 21.40
C LEU A 122 4.72 16.57 22.33
N ALA A 123 3.56 16.10 22.76
CA ALA A 123 3.37 14.79 23.37
C ALA A 123 2.73 13.79 22.38
N ALA A 124 2.85 12.50 22.64
CA ALA A 124 2.25 11.48 21.77
C ALA A 124 0.71 11.57 21.68
N ALA A 125 0.05 12.19 22.67
CA ALA A 125 -1.40 12.42 22.66
C ALA A 125 -1.82 13.54 21.68
N ASP A 126 -0.90 14.43 21.30
CA ASP A 126 -1.18 15.57 20.43
C ASP A 126 -1.18 15.19 18.94
N ILE A 127 -0.73 13.97 18.62
CA ILE A 127 -0.59 13.55 17.23
C ILE A 127 -1.94 13.13 16.67
N ASP A 128 -2.39 13.87 15.67
CA ASP A 128 -3.61 13.63 14.90
C ASP A 128 -3.26 13.17 13.48
N LEU A 129 -3.65 11.93 13.14
CA LEU A 129 -3.44 11.33 11.84
C LEU A 129 -4.65 11.48 10.92
N SER A 130 -5.75 12.07 11.40
CA SER A 130 -6.99 12.16 10.64
C SER A 130 -6.82 12.94 9.34
N THR A 131 -7.51 12.50 8.30
CA THR A 131 -7.48 13.13 6.98
C THR A 131 -8.84 13.06 6.32
N LYS A 132 -9.08 13.98 5.38
CA LYS A 132 -10.23 13.93 4.49
C LYS A 132 -9.78 13.62 3.08
N LEU A 133 -10.35 12.57 2.47
CA LEU A 133 -10.06 12.17 1.11
C LEU A 133 -11.37 12.11 0.31
N LEU A 134 -11.56 13.05 -0.61
CA LEU A 134 -12.85 13.32 -1.26
C LEU A 134 -13.94 13.53 -0.18
N ASN A 135 -14.97 12.69 -0.18
CA ASN A 135 -16.09 12.74 0.77
C ASN A 135 -15.93 11.82 1.98
N LEU A 136 -14.72 11.27 2.21
CA LEU A 136 -14.44 10.31 3.28
C LEU A 136 -13.59 10.97 4.38
N ASP A 137 -14.05 10.86 5.62
CA ASP A 137 -13.25 11.15 6.80
C ASP A 137 -12.55 9.85 7.22
N LEU A 138 -11.21 9.86 7.24
CA LEU A 138 -10.38 8.70 7.55
C LEU A 138 -9.55 8.96 8.81
N PRO A 139 -9.37 7.96 9.69
CA PRO A 139 -8.59 8.15 10.92
C PRO A 139 -7.08 8.30 10.66
N TYR A 140 -6.62 7.96 9.47
CA TYR A 140 -5.22 8.10 9.02
C TYR A 140 -5.14 8.05 7.48
N PRO A 141 -4.05 8.58 6.88
CA PRO A 141 -3.90 8.71 5.43
C PRO A 141 -3.43 7.41 4.76
N ILE A 142 -3.89 6.25 5.24
CA ILE A 142 -3.49 4.93 4.74
C ILE A 142 -4.71 4.22 4.20
N MET A 143 -4.63 3.75 2.96
CA MET A 143 -5.68 2.97 2.30
C MET A 143 -5.12 1.71 1.66
N VAL A 144 -5.98 0.72 1.42
CA VAL A 144 -5.60 -0.51 0.71
C VAL A 144 -5.61 -0.26 -0.79
N ALA A 145 -4.45 -0.43 -1.45
CA ALA A 145 -4.33 -0.28 -2.90
C ALA A 145 -5.18 -1.33 -3.65
N PRO A 146 -5.68 -1.02 -4.85
CA PRO A 146 -6.37 -2.00 -5.67
C PRO A 146 -5.39 -3.10 -6.12
N MET A 147 -5.68 -4.32 -5.70
CA MET A 147 -4.94 -5.53 -6.05
C MET A 147 -5.93 -6.63 -6.41
N GLY A 148 -5.64 -7.39 -7.45
CA GLY A 148 -6.46 -8.51 -7.88
C GLY A 148 -5.94 -9.86 -7.39
N VAL A 149 -6.69 -10.88 -7.72
CA VAL A 149 -6.36 -12.32 -7.62
C VAL A 149 -5.91 -12.77 -6.22
N HIS A 150 -6.54 -12.27 -5.16
CA HIS A 150 -6.18 -12.60 -3.77
C HIS A 150 -6.27 -14.09 -3.47
N GLY A 151 -7.04 -14.86 -4.25
CA GLY A 151 -7.09 -16.32 -4.16
C GLY A 151 -5.76 -17.02 -4.46
N MET A 152 -4.78 -16.32 -5.04
CA MET A 152 -3.40 -16.79 -5.15
C MET A 152 -2.67 -16.81 -3.81
N VAL A 153 -3.23 -16.14 -2.80
CA VAL A 153 -2.60 -15.93 -1.49
C VAL A 153 -3.41 -16.53 -0.37
N HIS A 154 -4.77 -16.37 -0.42
CA HIS A 154 -5.66 -16.78 0.66
C HIS A 154 -7.03 -17.22 0.13
N GLU A 155 -7.60 -18.31 0.70
CA GLU A 155 -8.88 -18.88 0.24
C GLU A 155 -10.09 -17.95 0.52
N GLY A 156 -9.98 -17.00 1.44
CA GLY A 156 -11.01 -16.01 1.73
C GLY A 156 -11.12 -14.88 0.70
N LEU A 157 -10.17 -14.82 -0.28
CA LEU A 157 -10.17 -13.89 -1.39
C LEU A 157 -10.12 -12.41 -0.96
N GLU A 158 -10.56 -11.51 -1.84
CA GLU A 158 -10.69 -10.07 -1.60
C GLU A 158 -11.66 -9.72 -0.47
N LYS A 159 -12.59 -10.62 -0.15
CA LYS A 159 -13.55 -10.45 0.95
C LYS A 159 -12.85 -10.27 2.29
N GLU A 160 -11.85 -11.10 2.57
CA GLU A 160 -11.10 -10.98 3.83
C GLU A 160 -10.25 -9.69 3.87
N THR A 161 -9.69 -9.26 2.73
CA THR A 161 -8.96 -7.98 2.69
C THR A 161 -9.89 -6.79 2.91
N ALA A 162 -11.07 -6.80 2.29
CA ALA A 162 -12.07 -5.74 2.46
C ALA A 162 -12.59 -5.69 3.91
N LYS A 163 -12.84 -6.86 4.52
CA LYS A 163 -13.21 -6.98 5.93
C LYS A 163 -12.11 -6.43 6.85
N GLY A 164 -10.83 -6.78 6.58
CA GLY A 164 -9.69 -6.28 7.35
C GLY A 164 -9.52 -4.77 7.26
N ALA A 165 -9.70 -4.17 6.09
CA ALA A 165 -9.73 -2.72 5.92
C ALA A 165 -10.88 -2.07 6.71
N GLY A 166 -12.07 -2.67 6.68
CA GLY A 166 -13.22 -2.22 7.47
C GLY A 166 -12.98 -2.29 8.98
N LEU A 167 -12.37 -3.38 9.47
CA LEU A 167 -11.97 -3.52 10.88
C LEU A 167 -10.95 -2.46 11.32
N ALA A 168 -10.08 -2.04 10.41
CA ALA A 168 -9.12 -0.96 10.62
C ALA A 168 -9.69 0.43 10.33
N ASN A 169 -10.99 0.56 10.05
CA ASN A 169 -11.68 1.81 9.72
C ASN A 169 -11.03 2.59 8.57
N THR A 170 -10.53 1.90 7.54
CA THR A 170 -9.94 2.56 6.38
C THR A 170 -10.55 2.14 5.06
N LEU A 171 -10.15 2.85 4.00
CA LEU A 171 -10.65 2.69 2.65
C LEU A 171 -10.06 1.43 1.98
N TYR A 172 -10.94 0.59 1.46
CA TYR A 172 -10.59 -0.54 0.59
C TYR A 172 -10.80 -0.18 -0.88
N CYS A 173 -9.80 -0.40 -1.72
CA CYS A 173 -9.93 -0.29 -3.17
C CYS A 173 -10.02 -1.69 -3.79
N SER A 174 -11.20 -2.03 -4.31
CA SER A 174 -11.43 -3.29 -5.02
C SER A 174 -10.86 -3.22 -6.42
N SER A 175 -10.16 -4.25 -6.85
CA SER A 175 -9.63 -4.36 -8.21
C SER A 175 -10.67 -4.93 -9.19
N GLY A 176 -10.65 -4.46 -10.44
CA GLY A 176 -11.37 -5.09 -11.55
C GLY A 176 -10.94 -6.55 -11.80
N ALA A 177 -9.70 -6.89 -11.40
CA ALA A 177 -9.13 -8.25 -11.51
C ALA A 177 -9.40 -9.13 -10.27
N SER A 178 -10.40 -8.85 -9.47
CA SER A 178 -10.71 -9.62 -8.27
C SER A 178 -11.25 -11.01 -8.59
N HIS A 179 -10.89 -12.01 -7.76
CA HIS A 179 -11.52 -13.33 -7.78
C HIS A 179 -12.94 -13.32 -7.16
N ALA A 180 -13.16 -12.46 -6.15
CA ALA A 180 -14.51 -12.19 -5.65
C ALA A 180 -15.22 -11.16 -6.53
N SER A 181 -16.55 -11.24 -6.64
CA SER A 181 -17.36 -10.23 -7.34
C SER A 181 -17.48 -8.95 -6.50
N LEU A 182 -17.84 -7.85 -7.16
CA LEU A 182 -18.13 -6.56 -6.50
C LEU A 182 -19.16 -6.69 -5.37
N GLU A 183 -20.21 -7.49 -5.60
CA GLU A 183 -21.28 -7.72 -4.66
C GLU A 183 -20.82 -8.53 -3.44
N GLU A 184 -20.04 -9.60 -3.65
CA GLU A 184 -19.45 -10.40 -2.57
C GLU A 184 -18.51 -9.56 -1.70
N ILE A 185 -17.70 -8.70 -2.32
CA ILE A 185 -16.81 -7.76 -1.62
C ILE A 185 -17.64 -6.75 -0.83
N ALA A 186 -18.66 -6.16 -1.43
CA ALA A 186 -19.51 -5.17 -0.78
C ALA A 186 -20.25 -5.74 0.44
N GLN A 187 -20.68 -7.01 0.37
CA GLN A 187 -21.32 -7.70 1.49
C GLN A 187 -20.37 -8.05 2.63
N SER A 188 -19.06 -8.13 2.37
CA SER A 188 -18.07 -8.53 3.37
C SER A 188 -17.65 -7.41 4.32
N THR A 189 -17.96 -6.16 4.00
CA THR A 189 -17.59 -4.99 4.80
C THR A 189 -18.59 -3.84 4.67
N SER A 190 -18.88 -3.19 5.78
CA SER A 190 -19.59 -1.90 5.81
C SER A 190 -18.65 -0.69 5.63
N GLY A 191 -17.34 -0.90 5.64
CA GLY A 191 -16.33 0.14 5.48
C GLY A 191 -16.38 0.83 4.10
N PRO A 192 -15.72 1.99 3.98
CA PRO A 192 -15.65 2.73 2.72
C PRO A 192 -14.92 1.93 1.66
N LYS A 193 -15.40 2.00 0.43
CA LYS A 193 -14.84 1.22 -0.68
C LYS A 193 -14.93 1.96 -2.00
N TRP A 194 -13.86 1.87 -2.80
CA TRP A 194 -13.76 2.35 -4.17
C TRP A 194 -13.53 1.19 -5.13
N PHE A 195 -13.98 1.34 -6.38
CA PHE A 195 -13.79 0.34 -7.43
C PHE A 195 -12.73 0.78 -8.43
N GLN A 196 -11.69 -0.05 -8.64
CA GLN A 196 -10.71 0.15 -9.69
C GLN A 196 -11.14 -0.58 -10.96
N LEU A 197 -11.25 0.18 -12.02
CA LEU A 197 -11.70 -0.22 -13.35
C LEU A 197 -10.51 -0.39 -14.29
N TYR A 198 -10.45 -1.54 -14.97
CA TYR A 198 -9.83 -1.68 -16.27
C TYR A 198 -10.93 -1.50 -17.32
N TYR A 199 -10.81 -0.46 -18.13
CA TYR A 199 -11.82 -0.17 -19.16
C TYR A 199 -11.79 -1.26 -20.23
N ASN A 200 -12.93 -1.84 -20.57
CA ASN A 200 -13.04 -2.92 -21.57
C ASN A 200 -13.26 -2.35 -22.97
N ASN A 201 -12.78 -3.02 -24.02
CA ASN A 201 -13.11 -2.66 -25.40
C ASN A 201 -14.61 -2.79 -25.71
N ASP A 202 -15.26 -3.75 -25.06
CA ASP A 202 -16.71 -3.84 -25.05
C ASP A 202 -17.27 -2.84 -24.03
N GLU A 203 -17.88 -1.77 -24.52
CA GLU A 203 -18.40 -0.69 -23.69
C GLU A 203 -19.56 -1.17 -22.79
N GLU A 204 -20.35 -2.16 -23.23
CA GLU A 204 -21.44 -2.71 -22.42
C GLU A 204 -20.90 -3.44 -21.17
N VAL A 205 -19.75 -4.13 -21.30
CA VAL A 205 -19.05 -4.72 -20.16
C VAL A 205 -18.62 -3.62 -19.17
N THR A 206 -18.05 -2.52 -19.67
CA THR A 206 -17.67 -1.38 -18.84
C THR A 206 -18.88 -0.76 -18.14
N ARG A 207 -19.97 -0.51 -18.87
CA ARG A 207 -21.23 0.03 -18.32
C ARG A 207 -21.81 -0.91 -17.24
N SER A 208 -21.79 -2.21 -17.49
CA SER A 208 -22.21 -3.22 -16.51
C SER A 208 -21.38 -3.15 -15.22
N LEU A 209 -20.06 -3.13 -15.32
CA LEU A 209 -19.15 -3.01 -14.17
C LEU A 209 -19.40 -1.74 -13.37
N LEU A 210 -19.53 -0.59 -14.05
CA LEU A 210 -19.80 0.70 -13.42
C LEU A 210 -21.16 0.72 -12.70
N THR A 211 -22.20 0.18 -13.33
CA THR A 211 -23.54 0.08 -12.74
C THR A 211 -23.53 -0.80 -11.49
N ARG A 212 -22.91 -1.96 -11.58
CA ARG A 212 -22.79 -2.91 -10.45
C ARG A 212 -21.98 -2.31 -9.30
N ALA A 213 -20.87 -1.64 -9.59
CA ALA A 213 -20.08 -0.95 -8.57
C ALA A 213 -20.90 0.10 -7.83
N LYS A 214 -21.62 0.96 -8.57
CA LYS A 214 -22.52 1.96 -7.97
C LYS A 214 -23.60 1.33 -7.11
N ASN A 215 -24.29 0.31 -7.62
CA ASN A 215 -25.38 -0.38 -6.93
C ASN A 215 -24.89 -1.14 -5.68
N ALA A 216 -23.65 -1.64 -5.70
CA ALA A 216 -23.01 -2.30 -4.56
C ALA A 216 -22.45 -1.30 -3.52
N GLY A 217 -22.62 0.03 -3.72
CA GLY A 217 -22.25 1.06 -2.76
C GLY A 217 -20.76 1.43 -2.78
N PHE A 218 -20.06 1.22 -3.89
CA PHE A 218 -18.74 1.81 -4.09
C PHE A 218 -18.90 3.32 -4.31
N SER A 219 -18.13 4.13 -3.60
CA SER A 219 -18.32 5.59 -3.55
C SER A 219 -17.42 6.37 -4.51
N ALA A 220 -16.53 5.71 -5.25
CA ALA A 220 -15.74 6.31 -6.32
C ALA A 220 -15.20 5.25 -7.28
N ILE A 221 -14.78 5.69 -8.48
CA ILE A 221 -14.17 4.86 -9.52
C ILE A 221 -12.70 5.26 -9.69
N ILE A 222 -11.80 4.27 -9.68
CA ILE A 222 -10.38 4.46 -9.99
C ILE A 222 -10.15 3.95 -11.42
N LEU A 223 -9.98 4.84 -12.37
CA LEU A 223 -9.60 4.50 -13.75
C LEU A 223 -8.10 4.21 -13.81
N THR A 224 -7.73 3.01 -14.18
CA THR A 224 -6.32 2.62 -14.38
C THR A 224 -5.86 3.01 -15.78
N ALA A 225 -4.85 3.88 -15.87
CA ALA A 225 -4.34 4.43 -17.12
C ALA A 225 -3.03 3.78 -17.59
N ASP A 226 -2.35 3.02 -16.73
CA ASP A 226 -1.02 2.45 -16.98
C ASP A 226 -1.03 0.96 -17.37
N ALA A 227 -2.17 0.28 -17.38
CA ALA A 227 -2.26 -1.14 -17.72
C ALA A 227 -2.62 -1.31 -19.21
N LEU A 228 -1.68 -1.02 -20.08
CA LEU A 228 -1.86 -1.09 -21.54
C LEU A 228 -1.34 -2.41 -22.13
N GLY A 229 -0.97 -3.38 -21.31
CA GLY A 229 -0.43 -4.67 -21.73
C GLY A 229 -0.33 -5.65 -20.57
N PRO A 230 0.15 -6.88 -20.85
CA PRO A 230 0.16 -7.97 -19.86
C PRO A 230 1.32 -7.88 -18.84
N GLY A 231 1.58 -6.73 -18.25
CA GLY A 231 2.65 -6.44 -17.29
C GLY A 231 2.80 -7.47 -16.15
N GLN A 232 3.23 -8.69 -16.48
CA GLN A 232 3.36 -9.81 -15.56
C GLN A 232 4.83 -10.01 -15.17
N PRO A 233 5.09 -10.43 -13.92
CA PRO A 233 6.45 -10.71 -13.46
C PRO A 233 7.09 -11.86 -14.24
N ASP A 234 8.36 -11.73 -14.59
CA ASP A 234 9.12 -12.75 -15.32
C ASP A 234 9.16 -14.10 -14.57
N ASN A 235 9.31 -14.06 -13.24
CA ASN A 235 9.25 -15.26 -12.42
C ASN A 235 7.91 -16.00 -12.53
N PHE A 236 6.80 -15.27 -12.64
CA PHE A 236 5.48 -15.85 -12.84
C PHE A 236 5.31 -16.40 -14.27
N ILE A 237 5.89 -15.70 -15.27
CA ILE A 237 5.92 -16.16 -16.67
C ILE A 237 6.73 -17.45 -16.78
N ALA A 238 7.90 -17.53 -16.14
CA ALA A 238 8.76 -18.72 -16.12
C ALA A 238 8.07 -19.96 -15.54
N LEU A 239 7.12 -19.77 -14.63
CA LEU A 239 6.27 -20.84 -14.08
C LEU A 239 5.08 -21.20 -15.01
N GLY A 240 4.97 -20.61 -16.21
CA GLY A 240 3.87 -20.84 -17.15
C GLY A 240 2.59 -20.07 -16.79
N ARG A 241 2.67 -18.99 -16.01
CA ARG A 241 1.52 -18.16 -15.60
C ARG A 241 0.40 -18.96 -14.93
N PRO A 242 0.68 -19.70 -13.86
CA PRO A 242 -0.25 -20.65 -13.28
C PRO A 242 -1.33 -19.93 -12.43
N PHE A 243 -2.24 -19.18 -13.09
CA PHE A 243 -3.44 -18.69 -12.44
C PHE A 243 -4.31 -19.87 -12.00
N ARG A 244 -5.09 -19.65 -10.97
CA ARG A 244 -6.05 -20.64 -10.44
C ARG A 244 -7.19 -20.86 -11.42
N ALA A 245 -7.17 -22.01 -12.11
CA ALA A 245 -8.24 -22.39 -13.05
C ALA A 245 -9.61 -22.58 -12.37
N ASP A 246 -9.62 -22.87 -11.07
CA ASP A 246 -10.82 -23.02 -10.25
C ASP A 246 -11.43 -21.68 -9.79
N LEU A 247 -10.73 -20.55 -9.98
CA LEU A 247 -11.16 -19.21 -9.59
C LEU A 247 -11.15 -18.26 -10.79
N PRO A 248 -12.28 -18.07 -11.47
CA PRO A 248 -12.42 -17.04 -12.51
C PRO A 248 -12.37 -15.64 -11.89
N PHE A 249 -12.14 -14.63 -12.71
CA PHE A 249 -12.33 -13.23 -12.32
C PHE A 249 -13.81 -13.00 -11.99
N GLY A 250 -14.11 -12.76 -10.71
CA GLY A 250 -15.49 -12.75 -10.21
C GLY A 250 -16.40 -11.72 -10.87
N ASN A 251 -15.83 -10.59 -11.31
CA ASN A 251 -16.56 -9.54 -12.00
C ASN A 251 -16.95 -9.90 -13.44
N HIS A 252 -16.32 -10.91 -14.02
CA HIS A 252 -16.55 -11.41 -15.39
C HIS A 252 -17.18 -12.81 -15.41
N ASP A 253 -17.43 -13.42 -14.24
CA ASP A 253 -18.07 -14.72 -14.13
C ASP A 253 -19.59 -14.59 -14.32
N PRO A 254 -20.19 -15.20 -15.38
CA PRO A 254 -21.63 -15.14 -15.60
C PRO A 254 -22.46 -15.71 -14.45
N LYS A 255 -21.94 -16.68 -13.69
CA LYS A 255 -22.60 -17.25 -12.50
C LYS A 255 -22.74 -16.25 -11.35
N ARG A 256 -22.00 -15.16 -11.39
CA ARG A 256 -21.99 -14.07 -10.39
C ARG A 256 -22.51 -12.76 -10.96
N GLY A 257 -23.25 -12.81 -12.08
CA GLY A 257 -23.76 -11.60 -12.76
C GLY A 257 -22.73 -10.83 -13.55
N GLY A 258 -21.55 -11.40 -13.75
CA GLY A 258 -20.48 -10.84 -14.58
C GLY A 258 -20.72 -11.07 -16.07
N SER A 259 -19.96 -10.35 -16.89
CA SER A 259 -19.99 -10.50 -18.35
C SER A 259 -18.65 -10.13 -18.97
N GLY A 260 -18.48 -10.55 -20.21
CA GLY A 260 -17.33 -10.23 -21.04
C GLY A 260 -16.03 -10.92 -20.60
N ASP A 261 -14.96 -10.58 -21.32
CA ASP A 261 -13.60 -11.10 -21.04
C ASP A 261 -12.77 -10.03 -20.33
N PHE A 262 -12.21 -10.38 -19.17
CA PHE A 262 -11.29 -9.51 -18.44
C PHE A 262 -10.09 -9.07 -19.28
N PHE A 263 -9.59 -9.92 -20.16
CA PHE A 263 -8.40 -9.63 -20.97
C PHE A 263 -8.69 -8.73 -22.17
N ASN A 264 -9.95 -8.45 -22.49
CA ASN A 264 -10.33 -7.52 -23.57
C ASN A 264 -10.26 -6.05 -23.11
N GLN A 265 -9.13 -5.66 -22.50
CA GLN A 265 -8.93 -4.31 -21.97
C GLN A 265 -8.63 -3.31 -23.07
N LYS A 266 -9.21 -2.10 -22.95
CA LYS A 266 -9.00 -1.00 -23.89
C LYS A 266 -7.66 -0.32 -23.65
N THR A 267 -6.79 -0.36 -24.65
CA THR A 267 -5.48 0.30 -24.61
C THR A 267 -5.48 1.73 -25.13
N SER A 268 -6.50 2.10 -25.92
CA SER A 268 -6.66 3.43 -26.53
C SER A 268 -7.45 4.40 -25.63
N LEU A 269 -7.08 4.48 -24.34
CA LEU A 269 -7.72 5.41 -23.40
C LEU A 269 -7.34 6.86 -23.70
N THR A 270 -8.31 7.75 -23.52
CA THR A 270 -8.16 9.21 -23.63
C THR A 270 -8.81 9.89 -22.42
N PRO A 271 -8.56 11.18 -22.18
CA PRO A 271 -9.24 11.92 -21.10
C PRO A 271 -10.76 11.92 -21.19
N GLU A 272 -11.35 11.69 -22.39
CA GLU A 272 -12.80 11.59 -22.56
C GLU A 272 -13.43 10.45 -21.77
N HIS A 273 -12.66 9.38 -21.51
CA HIS A 273 -13.14 8.27 -20.68
C HIS A 273 -13.32 8.68 -19.21
N ILE A 274 -12.57 9.69 -18.71
CA ILE A 274 -12.77 10.25 -17.36
C ILE A 274 -14.15 10.90 -17.29
N LYS A 275 -14.47 11.74 -18.27
CA LYS A 275 -15.75 12.43 -18.39
C LYS A 275 -16.90 11.44 -18.52
N PHE A 276 -16.76 10.45 -19.42
CA PHE A 276 -17.77 9.40 -19.60
C PHE A 276 -18.09 8.67 -18.29
N ILE A 277 -17.06 8.20 -17.55
CA ILE A 277 -17.27 7.46 -16.28
C ILE A 277 -18.00 8.36 -15.27
N LYS A 278 -17.58 9.62 -15.15
CA LYS A 278 -18.17 10.58 -14.22
C LYS A 278 -19.64 10.87 -14.55
N GLU A 279 -19.95 11.15 -15.80
CA GLU A 279 -21.33 11.42 -16.27
C GLU A 279 -22.21 10.18 -16.11
N PHE A 280 -21.70 9.00 -16.46
CA PHE A 280 -22.46 7.75 -16.39
C PHE A 280 -22.76 7.33 -14.95
N THR A 281 -21.79 7.46 -14.05
CA THR A 281 -21.94 6.98 -12.66
C THR A 281 -22.46 8.04 -11.71
N GLY A 282 -22.16 9.31 -11.94
CA GLY A 282 -22.31 10.40 -10.97
C GLY A 282 -21.35 10.31 -9.79
N LEU A 283 -20.34 9.42 -9.85
CA LEU A 283 -19.36 9.19 -8.79
C LEU A 283 -18.04 9.94 -9.11
N PRO A 284 -17.27 10.29 -8.07
CA PRO A 284 -15.91 10.79 -8.26
C PRO A 284 -15.04 9.80 -9.04
N VAL A 285 -14.16 10.34 -9.90
CA VAL A 285 -13.22 9.57 -10.71
C VAL A 285 -11.78 9.90 -10.33
N ILE A 286 -11.03 8.88 -9.92
CA ILE A 286 -9.60 8.94 -9.63
C ILE A 286 -8.85 8.38 -10.85
N VAL A 287 -7.82 9.06 -11.34
CA VAL A 287 -6.95 8.50 -12.37
C VAL A 287 -5.67 7.97 -11.74
N LYS A 288 -5.43 6.66 -11.91
CA LYS A 288 -4.26 5.93 -11.38
C LYS A 288 -3.29 5.57 -12.51
N GLY A 289 -1.99 5.64 -12.22
CA GLY A 289 -0.96 5.14 -13.13
C GLY A 289 -0.27 6.23 -13.92
N LEU A 290 0.00 7.38 -13.31
CA LEU A 290 0.71 8.48 -13.95
C LEU A 290 1.95 8.87 -13.14
N LEU A 291 3.00 9.30 -13.88
CA LEU A 291 4.29 9.71 -13.36
C LEU A 291 4.74 11.07 -13.97
N ARG A 292 3.90 11.72 -14.74
CA ARG A 292 4.21 12.99 -15.43
C ARG A 292 3.31 14.11 -14.93
N ALA A 293 3.90 15.28 -14.74
CA ALA A 293 3.20 16.48 -14.28
C ALA A 293 2.18 17.00 -15.31
N ASP A 294 2.52 16.94 -16.60
CA ASP A 294 1.64 17.35 -17.70
C ASP A 294 0.42 16.43 -17.87
N ASP A 295 0.59 15.11 -17.64
CA ASP A 295 -0.55 14.18 -17.59
C ASP A 295 -1.47 14.48 -16.41
N ALA A 296 -0.91 14.75 -15.23
CA ALA A 296 -1.70 15.11 -14.05
C ALA A 296 -2.54 16.37 -14.30
N ASP A 297 -1.95 17.43 -14.86
CA ASP A 297 -2.66 18.66 -15.21
C ASP A 297 -3.78 18.41 -16.24
N ARG A 298 -3.47 17.64 -17.27
CA ARG A 298 -4.43 17.25 -18.33
C ARG A 298 -5.60 16.46 -17.77
N PHE A 299 -5.37 15.51 -16.87
CA PHE A 299 -6.44 14.68 -16.30
C PHE A 299 -7.31 15.46 -15.30
N VAL A 300 -6.72 16.34 -14.49
CA VAL A 300 -7.49 17.24 -13.63
C VAL A 300 -8.36 18.18 -14.48
N THR A 301 -7.81 18.72 -15.57
CA THR A 301 -8.56 19.56 -16.51
C THR A 301 -9.70 18.81 -17.20
N ALA A 302 -9.53 17.50 -17.44
CA ALA A 302 -10.56 16.63 -17.98
C ALA A 302 -11.63 16.20 -16.97
N GLY A 303 -11.51 16.61 -15.69
CA GLY A 303 -12.52 16.40 -14.67
C GLY A 303 -12.21 15.26 -13.68
N ALA A 304 -10.97 14.77 -13.60
CA ALA A 304 -10.58 13.87 -12.53
C ALA A 304 -10.73 14.54 -11.16
N ASP A 305 -11.31 13.82 -10.19
CA ASP A 305 -11.55 14.31 -8.83
C ASP A 305 -10.39 14.01 -7.87
N ALA A 306 -9.49 13.11 -8.24
CA ALA A 306 -8.22 12.83 -7.58
C ALA A 306 -7.21 12.20 -8.54
N ILE A 307 -5.94 12.28 -8.18
CA ILE A 307 -4.82 11.68 -8.92
C ILE A 307 -4.14 10.65 -8.03
N GLN A 308 -3.87 9.45 -8.58
CA GLN A 308 -3.05 8.46 -7.90
C GLN A 308 -1.72 8.30 -8.64
N VAL A 309 -0.67 8.88 -8.06
CA VAL A 309 0.72 8.76 -8.54
C VAL A 309 1.17 7.32 -8.31
N SER A 310 1.43 6.61 -9.40
CA SER A 310 1.61 5.18 -9.40
C SER A 310 2.38 4.72 -10.63
N ASN A 311 3.29 3.77 -10.45
CA ASN A 311 3.88 2.96 -11.52
C ASN A 311 3.42 1.50 -11.42
N HIS A 312 2.22 1.28 -10.87
CA HIS A 312 1.64 -0.06 -10.67
C HIS A 312 2.52 -1.00 -9.82
N GLY A 313 3.30 -0.43 -8.90
CA GLY A 313 4.25 -1.18 -8.09
C GLY A 313 5.39 -1.81 -8.91
N GLY A 314 5.76 -1.22 -10.06
CA GLY A 314 6.76 -1.72 -10.99
C GLY A 314 6.29 -2.86 -11.88
N ARG A 315 4.98 -3.06 -12.03
CA ARG A 315 4.42 -4.27 -12.68
C ARG A 315 4.09 -4.08 -14.17
N GLN A 316 4.11 -2.86 -14.69
CA GLN A 316 3.74 -2.57 -16.09
C GLN A 316 4.98 -2.35 -16.96
N ILE A 317 5.67 -1.24 -16.78
CA ILE A 317 6.90 -0.94 -17.50
C ILE A 317 8.04 -0.83 -16.50
N ASP A 318 9.15 -1.54 -16.76
CA ASP A 318 10.37 -1.41 -15.98
C ASP A 318 11.21 -0.22 -16.47
N GLY A 319 12.05 0.36 -15.61
CA GLY A 319 12.90 1.52 -15.94
C GLY A 319 12.20 2.88 -15.82
N VAL A 320 11.01 2.96 -15.20
CA VAL A 320 10.32 4.23 -14.92
C VAL A 320 10.68 4.78 -13.52
N PRO A 321 10.55 6.10 -13.29
CA PRO A 321 10.80 6.68 -11.98
C PRO A 321 9.95 6.04 -10.87
N ALA A 322 10.48 6.05 -9.65
CA ALA A 322 9.68 5.76 -8.47
C ALA A 322 8.55 6.80 -8.32
N SER A 323 7.41 6.35 -7.79
CA SER A 323 6.25 7.25 -7.57
C SER A 323 6.59 8.43 -6.67
N ILE A 324 7.41 8.21 -5.61
CA ILE A 324 7.86 9.28 -4.72
C ILE A 324 8.72 10.32 -5.45
N THR A 325 9.52 9.91 -6.44
CA THR A 325 10.34 10.81 -7.26
C THR A 325 9.48 11.67 -8.19
N ALA A 326 8.39 11.11 -8.73
CA ALA A 326 7.47 11.85 -9.60
C ALA A 326 6.55 12.81 -8.82
N LEU A 327 6.28 12.52 -7.54
CA LEU A 327 5.28 13.20 -6.72
C LEU A 327 5.47 14.73 -6.64
N PRO A 328 6.64 15.31 -6.38
CA PRO A 328 6.79 16.76 -6.20
C PRO A 328 6.39 17.55 -7.43
N ALA A 329 6.80 17.10 -8.63
CA ALA A 329 6.46 17.76 -9.89
C ALA A 329 4.95 17.67 -10.16
N ILE A 330 4.33 16.51 -9.87
CA ILE A 330 2.89 16.31 -10.00
C ILE A 330 2.13 17.18 -8.99
N ALA A 331 2.56 17.23 -7.73
CA ALA A 331 1.92 18.06 -6.71
C ALA A 331 1.95 19.54 -7.09
N LYS A 332 3.07 20.02 -7.65
CA LYS A 332 3.19 21.37 -8.19
C LYS A 332 2.21 21.64 -9.33
N ALA A 333 2.09 20.72 -10.29
CA ALA A 333 1.19 20.86 -11.44
C ALA A 333 -0.29 20.79 -11.03
N VAL A 334 -0.64 19.88 -10.15
CA VAL A 334 -2.01 19.75 -9.60
C VAL A 334 -2.39 20.98 -8.76
N ASN A 335 -1.43 21.57 -8.07
CA ASN A 335 -1.59 22.81 -7.30
C ASN A 335 -2.82 22.79 -6.38
N LYS A 336 -2.97 21.72 -5.61
CA LYS A 336 -4.06 21.50 -4.63
C LYS A 336 -5.49 21.54 -5.23
N ARG A 337 -5.64 21.49 -6.57
CA ARG A 337 -6.97 21.47 -7.22
C ARG A 337 -7.76 20.21 -6.88
N VAL A 338 -7.06 19.08 -6.71
CA VAL A 338 -7.63 17.80 -6.32
C VAL A 338 -6.67 17.07 -5.38
N PRO A 339 -7.15 16.10 -4.57
CA PRO A 339 -6.28 15.27 -3.75
C PRO A 339 -5.32 14.42 -4.58
N ILE A 340 -4.14 14.15 -4.00
CA ILE A 340 -3.13 13.27 -4.58
C ILE A 340 -2.92 12.08 -3.66
N ILE A 341 -2.99 10.88 -4.22
CA ILE A 341 -2.68 9.61 -3.55
C ILE A 341 -1.34 9.11 -4.10
N LEU A 342 -0.47 8.59 -3.25
CA LEU A 342 0.76 7.94 -3.67
C LEU A 342 0.66 6.43 -3.43
N ASP A 343 1.05 5.61 -4.40
CA ASP A 343 1.36 4.20 -4.16
C ASP A 343 2.76 3.85 -4.67
N GLY A 344 3.24 2.67 -4.32
CA GLY A 344 4.58 2.19 -4.67
C GLY A 344 5.62 2.47 -3.58
N GLY A 345 6.20 1.40 -3.06
CA GLY A 345 7.36 1.45 -2.17
C GLY A 345 7.08 1.72 -0.69
N VAL A 346 5.94 2.19 -0.26
CA VAL A 346 5.63 2.48 1.15
C VAL A 346 5.76 1.23 2.03
N ARG A 347 6.59 1.30 3.08
CA ARG A 347 6.83 0.21 4.03
C ARG A 347 6.92 0.67 5.49
N ARG A 348 7.01 1.98 5.74
CA ARG A 348 7.19 2.57 7.07
C ARG A 348 6.32 3.82 7.22
N GLY A 349 6.00 4.17 8.47
CA GLY A 349 5.36 5.46 8.76
C GLY A 349 6.16 6.65 8.29
N ILE A 350 7.49 6.56 8.36
CA ILE A 350 8.38 7.60 7.84
C ILE A 350 8.28 7.81 6.32
N ASP A 351 7.95 6.76 5.54
CA ASP A 351 7.70 6.89 4.10
C ASP A 351 6.41 7.69 3.86
N ILE A 352 5.41 7.52 4.74
CA ILE A 352 4.15 8.28 4.70
C ILE A 352 4.42 9.76 5.02
N VAL A 353 5.23 10.04 6.05
CA VAL A 353 5.65 11.43 6.36
C VAL A 353 6.29 12.08 5.13
N ARG A 354 7.22 11.37 4.46
CA ARG A 354 7.86 11.85 3.22
C ARG A 354 6.84 12.13 2.12
N ALA A 355 5.91 11.20 1.88
CA ALA A 355 4.88 11.33 0.86
C ALA A 355 3.97 12.55 1.11
N ILE A 356 3.48 12.70 2.35
CA ILE A 356 2.61 13.84 2.72
C ILE A 356 3.38 15.15 2.59
N ALA A 357 4.61 15.23 3.12
CA ALA A 357 5.45 16.43 3.03
C ALA A 357 5.74 16.84 1.58
N MET A 358 5.82 15.88 0.66
CA MET A 358 6.03 16.12 -0.76
C MET A 358 4.72 16.32 -1.56
N GLY A 359 3.58 16.40 -0.90
CA GLY A 359 2.30 16.85 -1.48
C GLY A 359 1.25 15.78 -1.69
N ALA A 360 1.43 14.56 -1.18
CA ALA A 360 0.34 13.56 -1.14
C ALA A 360 -0.66 13.89 -0.02
N ASN A 361 -1.92 13.50 -0.22
CA ASN A 361 -2.98 13.57 0.81
C ASN A 361 -3.18 12.22 1.51
N ALA A 362 -2.83 11.13 0.82
CA ALA A 362 -2.92 9.77 1.34
C ALA A 362 -1.93 8.85 0.62
N VAL A 363 -1.70 7.67 1.18
CA VAL A 363 -0.93 6.58 0.55
C VAL A 363 -1.78 5.34 0.38
N ALA A 364 -1.62 4.64 -0.75
CA ALA A 364 -2.23 3.35 -0.98
C ALA A 364 -1.16 2.25 -0.87
N VAL A 365 -1.42 1.25 -0.03
CA VAL A 365 -0.47 0.17 0.26
C VAL A 365 -0.95 -1.14 -0.33
N GLY A 366 -0.11 -1.77 -1.14
CA GLY A 366 -0.43 -3.00 -1.87
C GLY A 366 0.13 -4.26 -1.19
N ARG A 367 1.23 -4.79 -1.71
CA ARG A 367 1.84 -6.09 -1.33
C ARG A 367 1.81 -6.42 0.18
N PRO A 368 2.14 -5.49 1.11
CA PRO A 368 2.08 -5.77 2.54
C PRO A 368 0.71 -6.23 3.03
N MET A 369 -0.39 -5.75 2.41
CA MET A 369 -1.74 -6.19 2.75
C MET A 369 -1.98 -7.64 2.37
N LEU A 370 -1.44 -8.09 1.22
CA LEU A 370 -1.51 -9.51 0.80
C LEU A 370 -0.67 -10.41 1.69
N TYR A 371 0.47 -9.93 2.18
CA TYR A 371 1.26 -10.67 3.16
C TYR A 371 0.52 -10.81 4.50
N GLY A 372 -0.13 -9.73 4.95
CA GLY A 372 -1.02 -9.78 6.11
C GLY A 372 -2.20 -10.73 5.91
N LEU A 373 -2.83 -10.70 4.74
CA LEU A 373 -3.89 -11.61 4.34
C LEU A 373 -3.45 -13.07 4.43
N ALA A 374 -2.26 -13.40 3.88
CA ALA A 374 -1.72 -14.76 3.94
C ALA A 374 -1.46 -15.24 5.37
N MET A 375 -1.00 -14.35 6.25
CA MET A 375 -0.62 -14.66 7.62
C MET A 375 -1.80 -14.80 8.58
N GLY A 376 -2.90 -14.04 8.38
CA GLY A 376 -3.98 -13.98 9.36
C GLY A 376 -5.34 -13.54 8.82
N GLY A 377 -5.61 -13.69 7.51
CA GLY A 377 -6.91 -13.33 6.94
C GLY A 377 -7.24 -11.84 7.14
N ALA A 378 -8.48 -11.53 7.47
CA ALA A 378 -8.93 -10.16 7.71
C ALA A 378 -8.18 -9.48 8.87
N GLU A 379 -7.99 -10.18 9.98
CA GLU A 379 -7.30 -9.63 11.15
C GLU A 379 -5.79 -9.46 10.88
N GLY A 380 -5.21 -10.28 9.99
CA GLY A 380 -3.85 -10.09 9.49
C GLY A 380 -3.70 -8.79 8.70
N VAL A 381 -4.66 -8.48 7.82
CA VAL A 381 -4.71 -7.19 7.08
C VAL A 381 -4.90 -6.03 8.04
N GLN A 382 -5.83 -6.13 9.00
CA GLN A 382 -6.03 -5.14 10.05
C GLN A 382 -4.73 -4.87 10.82
N SER A 383 -4.00 -5.92 11.22
CA SER A 383 -2.75 -5.80 11.97
C SER A 383 -1.68 -5.03 11.19
N VAL A 384 -1.59 -5.21 9.87
CA VAL A 384 -0.66 -4.47 9.00
C VAL A 384 -1.02 -2.99 8.95
N ILE A 385 -2.30 -2.67 8.81
CA ILE A 385 -2.79 -1.28 8.73
C ILE A 385 -2.55 -0.58 10.07
N GLU A 386 -2.94 -1.19 11.18
CA GLU A 386 -2.76 -0.65 12.53
C GLU A 386 -1.27 -0.44 12.86
N TRP A 387 -0.41 -1.38 12.45
CA TRP A 387 1.03 -1.25 12.62
C TRP A 387 1.58 -0.04 11.86
N LEU A 388 1.19 0.14 10.59
CA LEU A 388 1.60 1.30 9.79
C LEU A 388 1.10 2.63 10.37
N ALA A 389 -0.13 2.68 10.88
CA ALA A 389 -0.69 3.86 11.53
C ALA A 389 0.08 4.22 12.81
N ASN A 390 0.45 3.23 13.62
CA ASN A 390 1.25 3.44 14.82
C ASN A 390 2.70 3.87 14.49
N ASP A 391 3.30 3.28 13.44
CA ASP A 391 4.63 3.67 12.96
C ASP A 391 4.61 5.11 12.41
N LEU A 392 3.53 5.51 11.71
CA LEU A 392 3.32 6.89 11.27
C LEU A 392 3.17 7.85 12.46
N LYS A 393 2.38 7.49 13.46
CA LYS A 393 2.23 8.31 14.68
C LYS A 393 3.58 8.57 15.34
N THR A 394 4.40 7.54 15.47
CA THR A 394 5.75 7.64 16.00
C THR A 394 6.65 8.51 15.12
N ALA A 395 6.59 8.32 13.79
CA ALA A 395 7.37 9.09 12.84
C ALA A 395 7.01 10.58 12.90
N MET A 396 5.73 10.95 13.01
CA MET A 396 5.29 12.33 13.13
C MET A 396 5.74 12.97 14.44
N LEU A 397 5.60 12.26 15.57
CA LEU A 397 6.09 12.74 16.87
C LEU A 397 7.59 13.03 16.82
N LEU A 398 8.37 12.10 16.29
CA LEU A 398 9.82 12.24 16.17
C LEU A 398 10.24 13.29 15.12
N SER A 399 9.39 13.59 14.15
CA SER A 399 9.63 14.66 13.17
C SER A 399 9.24 16.04 13.71
N GLY A 400 8.42 16.11 14.76
CA GLY A 400 7.96 17.36 15.35
C GLY A 400 6.74 17.96 14.63
N ALA A 401 5.84 17.11 14.11
CA ALA A 401 4.59 17.47 13.45
C ALA A 401 3.41 16.88 14.22
N ALA A 402 2.43 17.71 14.62
CA ALA A 402 1.24 17.30 15.35
C ALA A 402 0.15 16.76 14.41
N LYS A 403 0.01 17.37 13.23
CA LYS A 403 -1.03 17.07 12.24
C LYS A 403 -0.42 16.82 10.89
N LEU A 404 -1.12 16.10 10.01
CA LEU A 404 -0.69 15.89 8.63
C LEU A 404 -0.50 17.21 7.87
N SER A 405 -1.32 18.22 8.17
CA SER A 405 -1.22 19.57 7.59
C SER A 405 0.04 20.35 7.98
N ASP A 406 0.75 19.93 9.03
CA ASP A 406 2.01 20.54 9.46
C ASP A 406 3.18 20.08 8.60
N LEU A 407 2.99 18.97 7.87
CA LEU A 407 4.02 18.38 7.01
C LEU A 407 4.04 19.09 5.66
N ASP A 408 5.17 19.69 5.35
CA ASP A 408 5.47 20.35 4.08
C ASP A 408 6.91 20.07 3.65
N ALA A 409 7.33 20.62 2.52
CA ALA A 409 8.66 20.41 1.96
C ALA A 409 9.81 20.85 2.92
N SER A 410 9.55 21.68 3.93
CA SER A 410 10.57 22.08 4.92
C SER A 410 10.99 20.94 5.85
N PHE A 411 10.19 19.88 5.93
CA PHE A 411 10.53 18.65 6.65
C PHE A 411 11.45 17.72 5.85
N ILE A 412 11.76 18.05 4.59
CA ILE A 412 12.51 17.18 3.70
C ILE A 412 13.82 17.84 3.27
N ASP A 413 14.90 17.10 3.45
CA ASP A 413 16.22 17.38 2.86
C ASP A 413 16.43 16.38 1.71
N ILE A 414 16.48 16.89 0.46
CA ILE A 414 16.65 16.06 -0.73
C ILE A 414 18.13 15.86 -1.02
N VAL A 415 18.55 14.60 -1.13
CA VAL A 415 19.94 14.23 -1.45
C VAL A 415 20.33 14.76 -2.83
N GLY A 416 21.43 15.50 -2.90
CA GLY A 416 21.94 16.07 -4.16
C GLY A 416 21.44 17.48 -4.50
N GLU A 417 20.38 17.97 -3.85
CA GLU A 417 19.99 19.37 -3.90
C GLU A 417 20.66 20.08 -2.73
N ASN A 418 21.90 20.60 -2.92
CA ASN A 418 22.73 21.31 -1.94
C ASN A 418 22.13 21.38 -0.52
N ALA A 419 22.38 20.33 0.26
CA ALA A 419 21.89 20.17 1.62
C ALA A 419 22.67 21.07 2.62
N ALA A 420 22.86 22.34 2.31
CA ALA A 420 23.00 23.32 3.35
C ALA A 420 21.59 23.55 3.89
N PHE A 421 21.34 23.15 5.14
CA PHE A 421 20.19 23.62 5.90
C PHE A 421 20.07 25.13 5.69
N ASN A 422 19.37 25.54 4.66
CA ASN A 422 19.12 26.94 4.38
C ASN A 422 18.15 27.45 5.43
N VAL A 423 18.71 28.03 6.48
CA VAL A 423 18.00 28.78 7.54
C VAL A 423 17.22 29.97 6.96
N ASN A 424 17.30 30.20 5.65
CA ASN A 424 16.72 31.34 4.94
C ASN A 424 15.61 30.95 3.95
N ARG A 425 14.79 29.94 4.24
CA ARG A 425 13.50 29.80 3.57
C ARG A 425 12.40 30.37 4.45
N GLY A 426 12.41 31.71 4.57
CA GLY A 426 11.31 32.50 5.10
C GLY A 426 10.29 32.75 4.01
#